data_213e7526a16838e1538da58f2adf2f16
#
_entry.id   213e7526a16838e1538da58f2adf2f16
#
_cell.length_a   1.000
_cell.length_b   1.000
_cell.length_c   1.000
_cell.angle_alpha   90.00
_cell.angle_beta   90.00
_cell.angle_gamma   90.00
#
_symmetry.space_group_name_H-M   'P 1'
#
loop_
_entity.id
_entity.type
_entity.pdbx_description
1 polymer ?
#
loop_
_entity_poly.entity_id
_entity_poly.type
_entity_poly.pdbx_seq_one_letter_code
_entity_poly.pdbx_strand_id
1 'polypeptide(L)'
;MINSLKIENLTWRHLNNPTEEDFEFLKDRFHFHPLDIEDCKYVNQRPNIDIYDDYYFLILHFPNFDRQNKFVKIKEVKIFWCKDYIISIEKNPWGVSQ
;
A
#
# COMPACT_ATOMS: atom_id res chain seq x y z
N MET A 1 0.15 -5.34 10.74
CA MET A 1 -1.01 -4.79 11.46
C MET A 1 -1.94 -4.09 10.48
N ILE A 2 -3.23 -4.36 10.59
CA ILE A 2 -4.25 -3.76 9.74
C ILE A 2 -5.04 -2.77 10.57
N ASN A 3 -5.04 -1.51 10.14
CA ASN A 3 -5.86 -0.46 10.73
C ASN A 3 -6.98 -0.13 9.77
N SER A 4 -8.17 0.10 10.28
CA SER A 4 -9.34 0.41 9.47
C SER A 4 -9.97 1.72 9.89
N LEU A 5 -10.40 2.50 8.92
CA LEU A 5 -11.15 3.73 9.11
C LEU A 5 -12.29 3.76 8.10
N LYS A 6 -13.49 4.05 8.56
CA LYS A 6 -14.65 4.16 7.69
C LYS A 6 -15.12 5.60 7.62
N ILE A 7 -15.18 6.15 6.41
CA ILE A 7 -15.66 7.51 6.16
C ILE A 7 -16.85 7.40 5.21
N GLU A 8 -18.04 7.72 5.68
CA GLU A 8 -19.29 7.54 4.93
C GLU A 8 -19.41 6.08 4.47
N ASN A 9 -19.44 5.83 3.17
CA ASN A 9 -19.54 4.48 2.61
C ASN A 9 -18.20 3.91 2.18
N LEU A 10 -17.11 4.64 2.45
CA LEU A 10 -15.78 4.24 2.06
C LEU A 10 -15.02 3.68 3.27
N THR A 11 -14.44 2.50 3.11
CA THR A 11 -13.60 1.89 4.13
C THR A 11 -12.16 2.01 3.71
N TRP A 12 -11.33 2.56 4.59
CA TRP A 12 -9.89 2.66 4.37
C TRP A 12 -9.18 1.71 5.33
N ARG A 13 -8.34 0.85 4.76
CA ARG A 13 -7.47 -0.06 5.52
C ARG A 13 -6.02 0.26 5.20
N HIS A 14 -5.22 0.41 6.23
CA HIS A 14 -3.79 0.67 6.06
C HIS A 14 -2.99 -0.48 6.65
N LEU A 15 -2.10 -1.05 5.83
CA LEU A 15 -1.22 -2.14 6.25
C LEU A 15 0.21 -1.63 6.28
N ASN A 16 0.82 -1.68 7.45
CA ASN A 16 2.20 -1.26 7.64
C ASN A 16 3.05 -2.51 7.85
N ASN A 17 4.02 -2.74 6.97
CA ASN A 17 4.86 -3.93 6.96
C ASN A 17 4.04 -5.22 6.99
N PRO A 18 3.17 -5.44 5.97
CA PRO A 18 2.28 -6.60 5.98
C PRO A 18 3.05 -7.91 5.94
N THR A 19 2.45 -8.92 6.57
CA THR A 19 3.00 -10.28 6.61
C THR A 19 2.45 -11.10 5.44
N GLU A 20 2.98 -12.31 5.27
CA GLU A 20 2.44 -13.22 4.26
C GLU A 20 0.97 -13.54 4.52
N GLU A 21 0.57 -13.62 5.79
CA GLU A 21 -0.83 -13.84 6.15
C GLU A 21 -1.70 -12.66 5.71
N ASP A 22 -1.19 -11.44 5.83
CA ASP A 22 -1.91 -10.26 5.37
C ASP A 22 -2.11 -10.31 3.86
N PHE A 23 -1.10 -10.72 3.10
CA PHE A 23 -1.20 -10.84 1.65
C PHE A 23 -2.19 -11.94 1.24
N GLU A 24 -2.20 -13.06 1.95
CA GLU A 24 -3.16 -14.12 1.69
C GLU A 24 -4.58 -13.64 1.95
N PHE A 25 -4.78 -12.86 3.02
CA PHE A 25 -6.07 -12.25 3.31
C PHE A 25 -6.55 -11.36 2.17
N LEU A 26 -5.66 -10.51 1.66
CA LEU A 26 -6.00 -9.62 0.54
C LEU A 26 -6.36 -10.40 -0.71
N LYS A 27 -5.59 -11.44 -1.00
CA LYS A 27 -5.81 -12.28 -2.16
C LYS A 27 -7.16 -12.99 -2.10
N ASP A 28 -7.47 -13.56 -0.94
CA ASP A 28 -8.69 -14.34 -0.78
C ASP A 28 -9.95 -13.47 -0.69
N ARG A 29 -9.82 -12.31 -0.04
CA ARG A 29 -10.97 -11.44 0.24
C ARG A 29 -11.33 -10.54 -0.94
N PHE A 30 -10.35 -10.00 -1.63
CA PHE A 30 -10.55 -8.94 -2.61
C PHE A 30 -10.29 -9.36 -4.05
N HIS A 31 -9.66 -10.51 -4.27
CA HIS A 31 -9.38 -11.03 -5.61
C HIS A 31 -8.56 -10.08 -6.48
N PHE A 32 -7.58 -9.42 -5.88
CA PHE A 32 -6.67 -8.55 -6.63
C PHE A 32 -5.79 -9.38 -7.56
N HIS A 33 -5.32 -8.73 -8.62
CA HIS A 33 -4.43 -9.37 -9.57
C HIS A 33 -3.16 -9.89 -8.85
N PRO A 34 -2.75 -11.13 -9.11
CA PRO A 34 -1.58 -11.70 -8.41
C PRO A 34 -0.30 -10.90 -8.56
N LEU A 35 -0.08 -10.27 -9.73
CA LEU A 35 1.10 -9.46 -9.95
C LEU A 35 1.10 -8.20 -9.07
N ASP A 36 -0.07 -7.61 -8.83
CA ASP A 36 -0.18 -6.45 -7.95
C ASP A 36 0.12 -6.83 -6.51
N ILE A 37 -0.38 -7.97 -6.05
CA ILE A 37 -0.07 -8.49 -4.72
C ILE A 37 1.43 -8.73 -4.59
N GLU A 38 2.04 -9.30 -5.62
CA GLU A 38 3.47 -9.58 -5.63
C GLU A 38 4.27 -8.26 -5.55
N ASP A 39 3.86 -7.25 -6.29
CA ASP A 39 4.52 -5.94 -6.26
C ASP A 39 4.47 -5.30 -4.87
N CYS A 40 3.43 -5.58 -4.09
CA CYS A 40 3.31 -5.06 -2.73
C CYS A 40 4.35 -5.63 -1.77
N LYS A 41 4.96 -6.76 -2.11
CA LYS A 41 5.97 -7.41 -1.28
C LYS A 41 7.35 -6.81 -1.40
N TYR A 42 7.55 -5.96 -2.39
CA TYR A 42 8.86 -5.39 -2.70
C TYR A 42 8.80 -3.88 -2.60
N VAL A 43 9.97 -3.27 -2.41
CA VAL A 43 10.14 -1.81 -2.41
C VAL A 43 10.92 -1.39 -3.66
N ASN A 44 11.05 -0.07 -3.87
CA ASN A 44 11.76 0.51 -5.01
C ASN A 44 11.07 0.27 -6.36
N GLN A 45 9.74 0.16 -6.32
CA GLN A 45 8.93 0.12 -7.52
C GLN A 45 8.78 1.53 -8.10
N ARG A 46 8.64 1.63 -9.41
CA ARG A 46 8.39 2.93 -10.04
C ARG A 46 6.97 3.40 -9.75
N PRO A 47 6.74 4.73 -9.63
CA PRO A 47 5.39 5.25 -9.58
C PRO A 47 4.60 4.80 -10.80
N ASN A 48 3.39 4.35 -10.59
CA ASN A 48 2.57 3.77 -11.64
C ASN A 48 1.11 3.76 -11.26
N ILE A 49 0.24 3.72 -12.26
CA ILE A 49 -1.19 3.55 -12.07
C ILE A 49 -1.66 2.48 -13.05
N ASP A 50 -2.18 1.39 -12.52
CA ASP A 50 -2.82 0.34 -13.31
C ASP A 50 -4.33 0.43 -13.12
N ILE A 51 -5.05 0.45 -14.23
CA ILE A 51 -6.51 0.62 -14.22
C ILE A 51 -7.15 -0.69 -14.62
N TYR A 52 -7.95 -1.24 -13.69
CA TYR A 52 -8.74 -2.45 -13.93
C TYR A 52 -10.22 -2.10 -13.86
N ASP A 53 -11.07 -3.01 -14.28
CA ASP A 53 -12.52 -2.78 -14.27
C ASP A 53 -13.06 -2.57 -12.85
N ASP A 54 -12.49 -3.27 -11.88
CA ASP A 54 -12.99 -3.29 -10.51
C ASP A 54 -12.22 -2.40 -9.54
N TYR A 55 -10.98 -2.02 -9.89
CA TYR A 55 -10.14 -1.23 -8.98
C TYR A 55 -9.00 -0.57 -9.73
N TYR A 56 -8.37 0.41 -9.06
CA TYR A 56 -7.10 0.99 -9.49
C TYR A 56 -6.00 0.50 -8.56
N PHE A 57 -4.83 0.21 -9.13
CA PHE A 57 -3.65 -0.08 -8.34
C PHE A 57 -2.62 1.03 -8.59
N LEU A 58 -2.25 1.71 -7.52
CA LEU A 58 -1.36 2.87 -7.59
C LEU A 58 -0.10 2.60 -6.80
N ILE A 59 1.05 2.98 -7.38
CA ILE A 59 2.32 3.03 -6.67
C ILE A 59 2.72 4.49 -6.62
N LEU A 60 2.75 5.05 -5.42
CA LEU A 60 3.03 6.46 -5.20
C LEU A 60 4.30 6.63 -4.40
N HIS A 61 5.04 7.71 -4.73
CA HIS A 61 6.24 8.08 -4.00
C HIS A 61 6.02 9.43 -3.35
N PHE A 62 6.32 9.52 -2.05
CA PHE A 62 6.21 10.75 -1.30
C PHE A 62 7.57 11.11 -0.71
N PRO A 63 8.01 12.38 -0.83
CA PRO A 63 9.22 12.81 -0.16
C PRO A 63 8.98 12.91 1.35
N ASN A 64 9.94 12.43 2.12
CA ASN A 64 9.92 12.53 3.57
C ASN A 64 11.26 13.10 4.02
N PHE A 65 11.23 14.37 4.44
CA PHE A 65 12.44 15.08 4.82
C PHE A 65 12.86 14.73 6.24
N ASP A 66 14.09 14.25 6.40
CA ASP A 66 14.67 13.96 7.70
C ASP A 66 15.47 15.17 8.15
N ARG A 67 14.94 15.90 9.12
CA ARG A 67 15.57 17.13 9.61
C ARG A 67 16.88 16.88 10.34
N GLN A 68 16.99 15.76 11.02
CA GLN A 68 18.19 15.45 11.79
C GLN A 68 19.38 15.15 10.89
N ASN A 69 19.15 14.39 9.84
CA ASN A 69 20.19 13.97 8.91
C ASN A 69 20.24 14.82 7.66
N LYS A 70 19.32 15.77 7.52
CA LYS A 70 19.25 16.73 6.42
C LYS A 70 19.23 16.08 5.05
N PHE A 71 18.45 15.00 4.90
CA PHE A 71 18.25 14.38 3.61
C PHE A 71 16.80 14.01 3.41
N VAL A 72 16.45 13.72 2.15
CA VAL A 72 15.10 13.35 1.77
C VAL A 72 15.05 11.85 1.53
N LYS A 73 14.13 11.18 2.22
CA LYS A 73 13.79 9.79 1.95
C LYS A 73 12.56 9.73 1.07
N ILE A 74 12.50 8.74 0.21
CA ILE A 74 11.29 8.49 -0.56
C ILE A 74 10.47 7.43 0.15
N LYS A 75 9.22 7.77 0.43
CA LYS A 75 8.27 6.85 1.03
C LYS A 75 7.40 6.30 -0.09
N GLU A 76 7.40 4.99 -0.24
CA GLU A 76 6.65 4.31 -1.29
C GLU A 76 5.39 3.69 -0.68
N VAL A 77 4.24 4.01 -1.27
CA VAL A 77 2.95 3.51 -0.81
C VAL A 77 2.23 2.89 -2.00
N LYS A 78 1.73 1.67 -1.83
CA LYS A 78 0.88 1.01 -2.82
C LYS A 78 -0.56 1.13 -2.37
N ILE A 79 -1.45 1.44 -3.30
CA ILE A 79 -2.85 1.67 -2.99
C ILE A 79 -3.73 0.86 -3.94
N PHE A 80 -4.62 0.06 -3.37
CA PHE A 80 -5.74 -0.54 -4.10
C PHE A 80 -6.95 0.33 -3.84
N TRP A 81 -7.48 0.97 -4.86
CA TRP A 81 -8.59 1.91 -4.74
C TRP A 81 -9.79 1.38 -5.50
N CYS A 82 -10.87 1.17 -4.78
CA CYS A 82 -12.12 0.67 -5.30
C CYS A 82 -13.24 1.60 -4.89
N LYS A 83 -14.44 1.33 -5.41
CA LYS A 83 -15.61 2.16 -5.14
C LYS A 83 -15.93 2.27 -3.64
N ASP A 84 -15.80 1.17 -2.92
CA ASP A 84 -16.26 1.08 -1.53
C ASP A 84 -15.11 1.01 -0.52
N TYR A 85 -13.85 0.93 -1.00
CA TYR A 85 -12.72 0.79 -0.08
C TYR A 85 -11.44 1.32 -0.70
N ILE A 86 -10.50 1.66 0.19
CA ILE A 86 -9.12 1.97 -0.16
C ILE A 86 -8.24 1.11 0.74
N ILE A 87 -7.28 0.42 0.14
CA ILE A 87 -6.29 -0.33 0.90
C ILE A 87 -4.92 0.23 0.56
N SER A 88 -4.26 0.79 1.56
CA SER A 88 -2.91 1.33 1.40
C SER A 88 -1.91 0.40 2.07
N ILE A 89 -0.79 0.17 1.40
CA ILE A 89 0.24 -0.74 1.86
C ILE A 89 1.56 -0.02 1.88
N GLU A 90 2.21 -0.05 3.02
CA GLU A 90 3.50 0.57 3.22
C GLU A 90 4.46 -0.49 3.76
N LYS A 91 5.57 -0.69 3.07
CA LYS A 91 6.60 -1.62 3.51
C LYS A 91 7.88 -0.85 3.75
N ASN A 92 8.35 -0.90 4.98
CA ASN A 92 9.58 -0.23 5.36
C ASN A 92 10.76 -1.18 5.11
N PRO A 93 11.67 -0.85 4.18
CA PRO A 93 12.78 -1.74 3.87
C PRO A 93 13.75 -1.94 5.04
N TRP A 94 13.71 -1.05 6.02
CA TRP A 94 14.59 -1.13 7.20
C TRP A 94 13.98 -1.93 8.33
N GLY A 95 12.75 -2.41 8.16
CA GLY A 95 12.05 -3.15 9.20
C GLY A 95 11.60 -2.33 10.37
N VAL A 96 11.67 -1.00 10.27
CA VAL A 96 11.29 -0.08 11.34
C VAL A 96 9.99 0.60 10.97
N SER A 97 8.99 0.48 11.83
CA SER A 97 7.72 1.14 11.65
C SER A 97 7.83 2.62 11.99
N GLN A 98 7.27 3.44 11.16
CA GLN A 98 7.26 4.89 11.37
C GLN A 98 5.88 5.35 11.80
#